data_61ec35ed79bb8de8d8b4cb1f7b27fbbe
#
_entry.id   61ec35ed79bb8de8d8b4cb1f7b27fbbe
#
_cell.length_a   1.000
_cell.length_b   1.000
_cell.length_c   1.000
_cell.angle_alpha   90.00
_cell.angle_beta   90.00
_cell.angle_gamma   90.00
#
_symmetry.space_group_name_H-M   'P 1'
#
loop_
_entity.id
_entity.type
_entity.pdbx_description
1 polymer ?
#
loop_
_entity_poly.entity_id
_entity_poly.type
_entity_poly.pdbx_seq_one_letter_code
_entity_poly.pdbx_strand_id
1 'polypeptide(L)'
;VVNRISQIYDDVTLVVEQDVKRSVFLKNRIKRLGMAKTAGQIAFMALVPGYLHRRSRIRIGQIASEYRLDFGRGFYSRVRFFETESVNSDETIAIIQNAAPDIIVVNGTRIIARRVLECTRAPFLNMHMGITPLYRGVHGGYWAAAQNDREHFGVTIHLVSEGIDTGDVICQKIIQTMPQDNFATYPYLQMGEGIQLEIQVLKEYEKTGHIQTHAVNLPSKLWSHPAIWEYLKNKKYSS
;
A
#
# COMPACT_ATOMS: atom_id res chain seq x y z
N VAL A 1 -9.45 2.40 2.99
CA VAL A 1 -9.90 1.97 1.65
C VAL A 1 -11.32 1.43 1.74
N VAL A 2 -11.56 0.27 2.35
CA VAL A 2 -12.87 -0.42 2.38
C VAL A 2 -13.99 0.50 2.85
N ASN A 3 -13.83 1.26 3.96
CA ASN A 3 -14.83 2.21 4.46
C ASN A 3 -15.27 3.23 3.41
N ARG A 4 -14.36 3.66 2.54
CA ARG A 4 -14.66 4.65 1.49
C ARG A 4 -15.34 4.00 0.29
N ILE A 5 -14.88 2.83 -0.10
CA ILE A 5 -15.47 2.07 -1.23
C ILE A 5 -16.89 1.64 -0.88
N SER A 6 -17.14 1.08 0.31
CA SER A 6 -18.48 0.63 0.74
C SER A 6 -19.49 1.76 1.03
N GLN A 7 -19.04 3.03 1.04
CA GLN A 7 -19.92 4.20 1.06
C GLN A 7 -20.39 4.61 -0.34
N ILE A 8 -19.72 4.14 -1.38
CA ILE A 8 -19.97 4.53 -2.78
C ILE A 8 -20.63 3.38 -3.56
N TYR A 9 -20.22 2.14 -3.26
CA TYR A 9 -20.67 0.94 -3.93
C TYR A 9 -21.40 0.03 -2.94
N ASP A 10 -22.56 -0.50 -3.34
CA ASP A 10 -23.40 -1.35 -2.49
C ASP A 10 -22.95 -2.82 -2.53
N ASP A 11 -22.45 -3.30 -3.67
CA ASP A 11 -21.97 -4.68 -3.83
C ASP A 11 -20.44 -4.76 -3.66
N VAL A 12 -20.01 -4.88 -2.41
CA VAL A 12 -18.60 -5.00 -2.06
C VAL A 12 -18.34 -6.31 -1.33
N THR A 13 -17.42 -7.10 -1.87
CA THR A 13 -16.88 -8.30 -1.21
C THR A 13 -15.48 -8.00 -0.67
N LEU A 14 -15.28 -8.21 0.63
CA LEU A 14 -14.00 -8.06 1.31
C LEU A 14 -13.42 -9.42 1.64
N VAL A 15 -12.25 -9.72 1.09
CA VAL A 15 -11.47 -10.91 1.43
C VAL A 15 -10.25 -10.49 2.24
N VAL A 16 -10.10 -11.04 3.43
CA VAL A 16 -8.97 -10.78 4.33
C VAL A 16 -8.15 -12.04 4.49
N GLU A 17 -6.86 -11.95 4.17
CA GLU A 17 -5.94 -13.07 4.38
C GLU A 17 -5.33 -13.06 5.77
N GLN A 18 -5.04 -14.24 6.31
CA GLN A 18 -4.39 -14.39 7.60
C GLN A 18 -2.93 -13.94 7.55
N ASP A 19 -2.47 -13.39 8.66
CA ASP A 19 -1.08 -12.97 8.81
C ASP A 19 -0.10 -14.13 8.63
N VAL A 20 1.00 -13.86 7.94
CA VAL A 20 2.10 -14.82 7.83
C VAL A 20 2.74 -15.03 9.22
N LYS A 21 2.94 -16.29 9.62
CA LYS A 21 3.61 -16.62 10.87
C LYS A 21 4.94 -15.87 11.00
N ARG A 22 5.12 -15.16 12.11
CA ARG A 22 6.31 -14.30 12.36
C ARG A 22 7.63 -15.04 12.17
N SER A 23 7.69 -16.32 12.54
CA SER A 23 8.89 -17.16 12.37
C SER A 23 9.26 -17.38 10.89
N VAL A 24 8.25 -17.64 10.05
CA VAL A 24 8.46 -17.81 8.59
C VAL A 24 8.89 -16.50 7.96
N PHE A 25 8.20 -15.39 8.34
CA PHE A 25 8.54 -14.07 7.87
C PHE A 25 9.99 -13.69 8.22
N LEU A 26 10.42 -13.91 9.48
CA LEU A 26 11.77 -13.61 9.94
C LEU A 26 12.82 -14.46 9.22
N LYS A 27 12.60 -15.78 9.09
CA LYS A 27 13.50 -16.67 8.37
C LYS A 27 13.74 -16.25 6.92
N ASN A 28 12.65 -15.91 6.21
CA ASN A 28 12.74 -15.45 4.83
C ASN A 28 13.46 -14.11 4.73
N ARG A 29 13.27 -13.23 5.70
CA ARG A 29 13.93 -11.92 5.76
C ARG A 29 15.43 -12.04 5.98
N ILE A 30 15.86 -12.90 6.92
CA ILE A 30 17.27 -13.19 7.18
C ILE A 30 17.93 -13.80 5.92
N LYS A 31 17.26 -14.75 5.26
CA LYS A 31 17.76 -15.34 4.03
C LYS A 31 17.99 -14.32 2.91
N ARG A 32 17.12 -13.32 2.81
CA ARG A 32 17.18 -12.31 1.73
C ARG A 32 18.12 -11.13 2.03
N LEU A 33 18.18 -10.68 3.28
CA LEU A 33 18.87 -9.42 3.66
C LEU A 33 20.09 -9.63 4.55
N GLY A 34 20.30 -10.85 5.08
CA GLY A 34 21.31 -11.14 6.09
C GLY A 34 20.90 -10.77 7.51
N MET A 35 21.60 -11.33 8.49
CA MET A 35 21.28 -11.13 9.93
C MET A 35 21.45 -9.69 10.38
N ALA A 36 22.56 -9.03 10.02
CA ALA A 36 22.84 -7.67 10.46
C ALA A 36 21.76 -6.68 10.01
N LYS A 37 21.40 -6.69 8.72
CA LYS A 37 20.37 -5.78 8.20
C LYS A 37 18.98 -6.10 8.81
N THR A 38 18.66 -7.37 8.99
CA THR A 38 17.41 -7.79 9.65
C THR A 38 17.36 -7.30 11.10
N ALA A 39 18.42 -7.45 11.87
CA ALA A 39 18.50 -6.94 13.25
C ALA A 39 18.35 -5.40 13.30
N GLY A 40 19.00 -4.68 12.39
CA GLY A 40 18.84 -3.22 12.29
C GLY A 40 17.40 -2.79 11.94
N GLN A 41 16.71 -3.56 11.11
CA GLN A 41 15.30 -3.31 10.78
C GLN A 41 14.37 -3.60 11.96
N ILE A 42 14.63 -4.66 12.73
CA ILE A 42 13.88 -4.97 13.96
C ILE A 42 14.08 -3.85 14.98
N ALA A 43 15.31 -3.42 15.20
CA ALA A 43 15.60 -2.29 16.10
C ALA A 43 14.88 -1.01 15.66
N PHE A 44 14.90 -0.67 14.37
CA PHE A 44 14.14 0.45 13.84
C PHE A 44 12.65 0.32 14.15
N MET A 45 12.02 -0.80 13.79
CA MET A 45 10.59 -1.02 13.97
C MET A 45 10.16 -1.02 15.45
N ALA A 46 11.03 -1.45 16.36
CA ALA A 46 10.75 -1.44 17.79
C ALA A 46 10.85 -0.04 18.43
N LEU A 47 11.77 0.79 17.97
CA LEU A 47 12.13 2.05 18.64
C LEU A 47 11.53 3.29 17.97
N VAL A 48 11.54 3.36 16.63
CA VAL A 48 11.29 4.62 15.91
C VAL A 48 9.81 4.87 15.64
N PRO A 49 9.02 3.96 15.04
CA PRO A 49 7.65 4.25 14.66
C PRO A 49 6.76 4.62 15.85
N GLY A 50 6.86 3.88 16.95
CA GLY A 50 6.07 4.16 18.16
C GLY A 50 6.38 5.52 18.78
N TYR A 51 7.66 5.88 18.84
CA TYR A 51 8.09 7.20 19.32
C TYR A 51 7.57 8.33 18.41
N LEU A 52 7.77 8.21 17.11
CA LEU A 52 7.31 9.22 16.15
C LEU A 52 5.78 9.33 16.11
N HIS A 53 5.06 8.21 16.17
CA HIS A 53 3.60 8.22 16.21
C HIS A 53 3.06 9.00 17.42
N ARG A 54 3.63 8.77 18.61
CA ARG A 54 3.26 9.55 19.81
C ARG A 54 3.49 11.05 19.62
N ARG A 55 4.67 11.40 19.10
CA ARG A 55 5.08 12.80 18.88
C ARG A 55 4.23 13.48 17.81
N SER A 56 3.81 12.74 16.78
CA SER A 56 3.07 13.27 15.64
C SER A 56 1.54 13.11 15.78
N ARG A 57 1.04 12.73 16.95
CA ARG A 57 -0.39 12.42 17.16
C ARG A 57 -1.34 13.54 16.71
N ILE A 58 -1.00 14.79 16.99
CA ILE A 58 -1.82 15.96 16.58
C ILE A 58 -1.82 16.04 15.05
N ARG A 59 -0.65 15.97 14.42
CA ARG A 59 -0.54 16.03 12.95
C ARG A 59 -1.26 14.87 12.26
N ILE A 60 -1.14 13.67 12.78
CA ILE A 60 -1.89 12.49 12.29
C ILE A 60 -3.41 12.75 12.38
N GLY A 61 -3.89 13.32 13.50
CA GLY A 61 -5.30 13.68 13.65
C GLY A 61 -5.76 14.74 12.64
N GLN A 62 -4.93 15.74 12.36
CA GLN A 62 -5.21 16.77 11.34
C GLN A 62 -5.33 16.11 9.95
N ILE A 63 -4.36 15.27 9.55
CA ILE A 63 -4.38 14.56 8.27
C ILE A 63 -5.63 13.65 8.19
N ALA A 64 -5.90 12.89 9.25
CA ALA A 64 -7.06 12.00 9.28
C ALA A 64 -8.38 12.77 9.12
N SER A 65 -8.50 13.94 9.74
CA SER A 65 -9.67 14.81 9.60
C SER A 65 -9.78 15.40 8.19
N GLU A 66 -8.68 15.93 7.64
CA GLU A 66 -8.60 16.55 6.31
C GLU A 66 -9.05 15.56 5.22
N TYR A 67 -8.52 14.34 5.25
CA TYR A 67 -8.84 13.29 4.27
C TYR A 67 -10.05 12.43 4.66
N ARG A 68 -10.69 12.71 5.80
CA ARG A 68 -11.82 11.93 6.34
C ARG A 68 -11.45 10.44 6.43
N LEU A 69 -10.26 10.15 6.95
CA LEU A 69 -9.80 8.78 7.15
C LEU A 69 -10.56 8.16 8.33
N ASP A 70 -11.31 7.11 8.04
CA ASP A 70 -12.01 6.32 9.05
C ASP A 70 -11.34 4.96 9.20
N PHE A 71 -10.88 4.66 10.40
CA PHE A 71 -10.26 3.39 10.79
C PHE A 71 -11.21 2.47 11.55
N GLY A 72 -12.48 2.87 11.69
CA GLY A 72 -13.51 2.07 12.31
C GLY A 72 -13.90 0.85 11.49
N ARG A 73 -14.61 -0.08 12.13
CA ARG A 73 -15.11 -1.31 11.49
C ARG A 73 -16.57 -1.22 11.05
N GLY A 74 -17.11 -0.02 10.87
CA GLY A 74 -18.50 0.21 10.47
C GLY A 74 -18.87 -0.33 9.09
N PHE A 75 -17.89 -0.69 8.26
CA PHE A 75 -18.10 -1.28 6.94
C PHE A 75 -18.61 -2.72 6.97
N TYR A 76 -18.44 -3.48 8.08
CA TYR A 76 -18.83 -4.89 8.15
C TYR A 76 -20.32 -5.15 7.86
N SER A 77 -21.18 -4.18 8.15
CA SER A 77 -22.61 -4.28 7.83
C SER A 77 -22.96 -4.01 6.36
N ARG A 78 -21.98 -3.58 5.56
CA ARG A 78 -22.16 -3.15 4.16
C ARG A 78 -21.38 -3.99 3.15
N VAL A 79 -20.64 -4.99 3.60
CA VAL A 79 -19.79 -5.81 2.75
C VAL A 79 -20.02 -7.29 3.01
N ARG A 80 -19.87 -8.11 1.97
CA ARG A 80 -19.74 -9.57 2.14
C ARG A 80 -18.31 -9.83 2.61
N PHE A 81 -18.15 -10.39 3.79
CA PHE A 81 -16.84 -10.58 4.43
C PHE A 81 -16.43 -12.05 4.40
N PHE A 82 -15.19 -12.31 3.95
CA PHE A 82 -14.56 -13.63 3.95
C PHE A 82 -13.16 -13.54 4.56
N GLU A 83 -12.82 -14.51 5.38
CA GLU A 83 -11.43 -14.76 5.81
C GLU A 83 -10.86 -15.94 5.06
N THR A 84 -9.57 -15.87 4.68
CA THR A 84 -8.86 -16.95 4.00
C THR A 84 -7.45 -17.10 4.56
N GLU A 85 -6.89 -18.29 4.50
CA GLU A 85 -5.50 -18.52 4.94
C GLU A 85 -4.51 -17.71 4.07
N SER A 86 -4.80 -17.59 2.79
CA SER A 86 -3.93 -16.89 1.84
C SER A 86 -4.71 -16.37 0.65
N VAL A 87 -4.37 -15.16 0.21
CA VAL A 87 -4.85 -14.63 -1.08
C VAL A 87 -4.58 -15.60 -2.25
N ASN A 88 -3.63 -16.52 -2.10
CA ASN A 88 -3.26 -17.51 -3.10
C ASN A 88 -3.89 -18.89 -2.89
N SER A 89 -4.87 -19.05 -2.01
CA SER A 89 -5.58 -20.31 -1.79
C SER A 89 -6.63 -20.58 -2.87
N ASP A 90 -7.03 -21.84 -3.02
CA ASP A 90 -8.14 -22.24 -3.91
C ASP A 90 -9.48 -21.66 -3.41
N GLU A 91 -9.62 -21.51 -2.10
CA GLU A 91 -10.76 -20.83 -1.48
C GLU A 91 -10.88 -19.38 -1.97
N THR A 92 -9.78 -18.62 -2.02
CA THR A 92 -9.78 -17.25 -2.54
C THR A 92 -10.19 -17.21 -4.02
N ILE A 93 -9.70 -18.15 -4.83
CA ILE A 93 -10.11 -18.26 -6.24
C ILE A 93 -11.62 -18.51 -6.34
N ALA A 94 -12.16 -19.44 -5.55
CA ALA A 94 -13.59 -19.73 -5.53
C ALA A 94 -14.43 -18.53 -5.10
N ILE A 95 -13.98 -17.77 -4.09
CA ILE A 95 -14.65 -16.53 -3.64
C ILE A 95 -14.67 -15.50 -4.78
N ILE A 96 -13.53 -15.27 -5.45
CA ILE A 96 -13.43 -14.32 -6.58
C ILE A 96 -14.36 -14.74 -7.72
N GLN A 97 -14.34 -16.01 -8.10
CA GLN A 97 -15.18 -16.53 -9.19
C GLN A 97 -16.67 -16.43 -8.87
N ASN A 98 -17.07 -16.76 -7.63
CA ASN A 98 -18.47 -16.65 -7.19
C ASN A 98 -18.94 -15.20 -7.06
N ALA A 99 -18.06 -14.29 -6.65
CA ALA A 99 -18.38 -12.86 -6.57
C ALA A 99 -18.49 -12.23 -7.96
N ALA A 100 -17.82 -12.80 -8.97
CA ALA A 100 -17.77 -12.28 -10.35
C ALA A 100 -17.56 -10.75 -10.42
N PRO A 101 -16.51 -10.21 -9.77
CA PRO A 101 -16.34 -8.77 -9.64
C PRO A 101 -16.00 -8.12 -10.98
N ASP A 102 -16.41 -6.86 -11.15
CA ASP A 102 -15.98 -6.02 -12.27
C ASP A 102 -14.54 -5.55 -12.10
N ILE A 103 -14.11 -5.34 -10.84
CA ILE A 103 -12.78 -4.82 -10.50
C ILE A 103 -12.36 -5.33 -9.11
N ILE A 104 -11.07 -5.54 -8.91
CA ILE A 104 -10.50 -5.99 -7.64
C ILE A 104 -9.49 -4.97 -7.13
N VAL A 105 -9.72 -4.45 -5.93
CA VAL A 105 -8.80 -3.54 -5.24
C VAL A 105 -7.95 -4.34 -4.26
N VAL A 106 -6.64 -4.28 -4.43
CA VAL A 106 -5.66 -4.96 -3.59
C VAL A 106 -5.03 -3.97 -2.62
N ASN A 107 -4.96 -4.33 -1.35
CA ASN A 107 -4.35 -3.50 -0.32
C ASN A 107 -3.63 -4.33 0.74
N GLY A 108 -2.30 -4.25 0.78
CA GLY A 108 -1.49 -4.83 1.84
C GLY A 108 -1.44 -6.36 1.88
N THR A 109 -1.69 -7.03 0.76
CA THR A 109 -1.61 -8.50 0.65
C THR A 109 -0.17 -8.96 0.41
N ARG A 110 0.06 -10.29 0.52
CA ARG A 110 1.27 -10.90 -0.04
C ARG A 110 1.23 -10.86 -1.57
N ILE A 111 2.36 -11.17 -2.23
CA ILE A 111 2.43 -11.24 -3.69
C ILE A 111 1.35 -12.21 -4.19
N ILE A 112 0.52 -11.75 -5.12
CA ILE A 112 -0.57 -12.52 -5.72
C ILE A 112 0.02 -13.42 -6.81
N ALA A 113 -0.28 -14.70 -6.72
CA ALA A 113 0.20 -15.69 -7.69
C ALA A 113 -0.56 -15.55 -9.02
N ARG A 114 0.11 -15.88 -10.11
CA ARG A 114 -0.43 -15.84 -11.48
C ARG A 114 -1.79 -16.51 -11.60
N ARG A 115 -1.97 -17.71 -11.01
CA ARG A 115 -3.24 -18.45 -11.04
C ARG A 115 -4.44 -17.68 -10.45
N VAL A 116 -4.18 -16.75 -9.49
CA VAL A 116 -5.22 -15.91 -8.92
C VAL A 116 -5.49 -14.72 -9.84
N LEU A 117 -4.46 -14.11 -10.41
CA LEU A 117 -4.61 -13.03 -11.38
C LEU A 117 -5.37 -13.48 -12.64
N GLU A 118 -5.21 -14.73 -13.04
CA GLU A 118 -5.84 -15.33 -14.22
C GLU A 118 -7.22 -15.97 -13.93
N CYS A 119 -7.66 -16.05 -12.66
CA CYS A 119 -8.93 -16.70 -12.32
C CYS A 119 -10.19 -15.90 -12.70
N THR A 120 -10.01 -14.66 -13.07
CA THR A 120 -11.07 -13.73 -13.49
C THR A 120 -10.58 -12.79 -14.59
N ARG A 121 -11.52 -12.15 -15.29
CA ARG A 121 -11.23 -11.07 -16.24
C ARG A 121 -11.15 -9.69 -15.58
N ALA A 122 -11.60 -9.58 -14.33
CA ALA A 122 -11.58 -8.33 -13.58
C ALA A 122 -10.12 -7.86 -13.39
N PRO A 123 -9.82 -6.59 -13.65
CA PRO A 123 -8.51 -6.04 -13.39
C PRO A 123 -8.24 -5.96 -11.88
N PHE A 124 -7.01 -6.25 -11.49
CA PHE A 124 -6.52 -6.08 -10.13
C PHE A 124 -5.77 -4.75 -10.02
N LEU A 125 -6.23 -3.87 -9.16
CA LEU A 125 -5.60 -2.58 -8.87
C LEU A 125 -4.91 -2.61 -7.52
N ASN A 126 -3.78 -1.92 -7.42
CA ASN A 126 -3.11 -1.69 -6.15
C ASN A 126 -2.80 -0.20 -5.96
N MET A 127 -3.08 0.29 -4.76
CA MET A 127 -2.64 1.60 -4.30
C MET A 127 -1.30 1.46 -3.60
N HIS A 128 -0.23 1.87 -4.27
CA HIS A 128 1.12 1.83 -3.74
C HIS A 128 1.54 3.17 -3.14
N MET A 129 2.08 3.15 -1.91
CA MET A 129 2.57 4.34 -1.19
C MET A 129 4.00 4.69 -1.61
N GLY A 130 4.16 5.02 -2.90
CA GLY A 130 5.40 5.43 -3.53
C GLY A 130 5.19 5.71 -5.01
N ILE A 131 6.09 6.46 -5.62
CA ILE A 131 6.12 6.67 -7.08
C ILE A 131 6.85 5.50 -7.73
N THR A 132 6.10 4.64 -8.44
CA THR A 132 6.66 3.52 -9.20
C THR A 132 7.17 3.98 -10.57
N PRO A 133 8.19 3.34 -11.12
CA PRO A 133 8.96 2.23 -10.61
C PRO A 133 10.10 2.61 -9.64
N LEU A 134 10.30 3.90 -9.32
CA LEU A 134 11.45 4.40 -8.56
C LEU A 134 11.41 3.98 -7.07
N TYR A 135 10.23 3.98 -6.45
CA TYR A 135 10.04 3.69 -5.03
C TYR A 135 9.10 2.50 -4.81
N ARG A 136 9.41 1.33 -5.41
CA ARG A 136 8.68 0.07 -5.20
C ARG A 136 8.98 -0.56 -3.83
N GLY A 137 8.08 -1.38 -3.32
CA GLY A 137 8.24 -2.13 -2.06
C GLY A 137 7.64 -1.41 -0.87
N VAL A 138 8.38 -1.19 0.20
CA VAL A 138 7.79 -0.63 1.42
C VAL A 138 8.34 0.75 1.77
N HIS A 139 7.46 1.62 2.30
CA HIS A 139 7.80 2.98 2.75
C HIS A 139 8.33 3.89 1.62
N GLY A 140 7.73 3.81 0.42
CA GLY A 140 8.18 4.62 -0.73
C GLY A 140 8.29 6.11 -0.43
N GLY A 141 7.30 6.69 0.26
CA GLY A 141 7.35 8.10 0.69
C GLY A 141 8.52 8.41 1.64
N TYR A 142 8.77 7.53 2.64
CA TYR A 142 9.95 7.70 3.49
C TYR A 142 11.25 7.67 2.68
N TRP A 143 11.38 6.74 1.73
CA TRP A 143 12.60 6.64 0.94
C TRP A 143 12.78 7.81 0.00
N ALA A 144 11.70 8.35 -0.58
CA ALA A 144 11.76 9.58 -1.35
C ALA A 144 12.26 10.76 -0.48
N ALA A 145 11.69 10.95 0.69
CA ALA A 145 12.13 11.96 1.65
C ALA A 145 13.60 11.73 2.08
N ALA A 146 13.98 10.49 2.42
CA ALA A 146 15.33 10.13 2.85
C ALA A 146 16.40 10.32 1.77
N GLN A 147 16.03 10.25 0.50
CA GLN A 147 16.89 10.58 -0.64
C GLN A 147 16.84 12.08 -1.00
N ASN A 148 16.12 12.91 -0.24
CA ASN A 148 15.88 14.32 -0.56
C ASN A 148 15.20 14.52 -1.92
N ASP A 149 14.40 13.55 -2.34
CA ASP A 149 13.69 13.48 -3.62
C ASP A 149 12.20 13.74 -3.41
N ARG A 150 11.87 14.98 -3.05
CA ARG A 150 10.51 15.40 -2.75
C ARG A 150 9.61 15.46 -4.00
N GLU A 151 10.22 15.57 -5.16
CA GLU A 151 9.51 15.57 -6.46
C GLU A 151 8.90 14.19 -6.77
N HIS A 152 9.39 13.14 -6.13
CA HIS A 152 8.82 11.79 -6.22
C HIS A 152 8.24 11.30 -4.89
N PHE A 153 7.88 12.20 -3.99
CA PHE A 153 7.08 11.83 -2.81
C PHE A 153 5.60 11.78 -3.19
N GLY A 154 5.02 10.58 -3.27
CA GLY A 154 3.64 10.45 -3.73
C GLY A 154 3.06 9.05 -3.64
N VAL A 155 2.01 8.82 -4.40
CA VAL A 155 1.29 7.55 -4.52
C VAL A 155 1.13 7.16 -5.98
N THR A 156 1.00 5.86 -6.22
CA THR A 156 0.73 5.28 -7.53
C THR A 156 -0.48 4.35 -7.44
N ILE A 157 -1.41 4.48 -8.37
CA ILE A 157 -2.40 3.42 -8.66
C ILE A 157 -1.89 2.68 -9.91
N HIS A 158 -1.75 1.37 -9.79
CA HIS A 158 -1.24 0.53 -10.87
C HIS A 158 -1.98 -0.80 -10.97
N LEU A 159 -1.93 -1.44 -12.11
CA LEU A 159 -2.37 -2.82 -12.27
C LEU A 159 -1.45 -3.76 -11.47
N VAL A 160 -2.00 -4.82 -10.92
CA VAL A 160 -1.19 -5.84 -10.23
C VAL A 160 -0.59 -6.79 -11.25
N SER A 161 0.70 -7.09 -11.10
CA SER A 161 1.44 -8.09 -11.85
C SER A 161 2.16 -9.06 -10.91
N GLU A 162 2.86 -10.05 -11.44
CA GLU A 162 3.57 -11.08 -10.65
C GLU A 162 4.75 -10.51 -9.82
N GLY A 163 5.16 -9.26 -10.07
CA GLY A 163 6.25 -8.60 -9.34
C GLY A 163 5.77 -7.72 -8.19
N ILE A 164 6.71 -7.24 -7.38
CA ILE A 164 6.40 -6.26 -6.33
C ILE A 164 6.30 -4.89 -6.98
N ASP A 165 5.08 -4.33 -7.06
CA ASP A 165 4.77 -3.00 -7.60
C ASP A 165 5.38 -2.77 -9.00
N THR A 166 5.23 -3.78 -9.88
CA THR A 166 5.80 -3.78 -11.25
C THR A 166 4.75 -3.68 -12.35
N GLY A 167 3.49 -3.63 -12.00
CA GLY A 167 2.40 -3.50 -12.99
C GLY A 167 2.32 -2.12 -13.63
N ASP A 168 1.59 -2.06 -14.73
CA ASP A 168 1.43 -0.84 -15.51
C ASP A 168 0.76 0.26 -14.69
N VAL A 169 1.31 1.47 -14.77
CA VAL A 169 0.83 2.63 -14.02
C VAL A 169 -0.46 3.17 -14.64
N ILE A 170 -1.48 3.35 -13.81
CA ILE A 170 -2.74 3.99 -14.19
C ILE A 170 -2.65 5.48 -13.95
N CYS A 171 -2.27 5.89 -12.74
CA CYS A 171 -2.05 7.28 -12.40
C CYS A 171 -1.14 7.42 -11.17
N GLN A 172 -0.55 8.61 -11.04
CA GLN A 172 0.34 8.97 -9.95
C GLN A 172 -0.02 10.36 -9.43
N LYS A 173 0.20 10.59 -8.14
CA LYS A 173 0.05 11.91 -7.54
C LYS A 173 1.22 12.22 -6.63
N ILE A 174 1.87 13.35 -6.89
CA ILE A 174 2.91 13.91 -6.02
C ILE A 174 2.24 14.63 -4.86
N ILE A 175 2.77 14.43 -3.66
CA ILE A 175 2.23 14.95 -2.41
C ILE A 175 3.21 15.93 -1.79
N GLN A 176 2.74 17.12 -1.46
CA GLN A 176 3.55 18.09 -0.75
C GLN A 176 3.57 17.78 0.75
N THR A 177 4.75 17.68 1.32
CA THR A 177 4.94 17.46 2.75
C THR A 177 5.21 18.77 3.48
N MET A 178 4.81 18.85 4.74
CA MET A 178 5.12 19.96 5.64
C MET A 178 6.38 19.65 6.48
N PRO A 179 7.06 20.66 7.04
CA PRO A 179 8.26 20.43 7.86
C PRO A 179 8.07 19.50 9.06
N GLN A 180 6.85 19.42 9.60
CA GLN A 180 6.54 18.52 10.72
C GLN A 180 6.20 17.08 10.29
N ASP A 181 6.08 16.82 8.99
CA ASP A 181 5.80 15.48 8.49
C ASP A 181 7.04 14.60 8.55
N ASN A 182 6.85 13.32 8.87
CA ASN A 182 7.91 12.37 9.12
C ASN A 182 7.46 10.94 8.84
N PHE A 183 8.31 9.96 9.11
CA PHE A 183 8.03 8.54 8.90
C PHE A 183 6.64 8.09 9.41
N ALA A 184 6.16 8.65 10.53
CA ALA A 184 4.86 8.26 11.09
C ALA A 184 3.67 8.95 10.40
N THR A 185 3.84 10.13 9.80
CA THR A 185 2.77 10.88 9.14
C THR A 185 2.67 10.56 7.64
N TYR A 186 3.78 10.20 7.00
CA TYR A 186 3.83 9.91 5.56
C TYR A 186 2.77 8.89 5.10
N PRO A 187 2.57 7.75 5.78
CA PRO A 187 1.55 6.80 5.37
C PRO A 187 0.13 7.37 5.39
N TYR A 188 -0.17 8.29 6.31
CA TYR A 188 -1.50 8.92 6.39
C TYR A 188 -1.74 9.90 5.25
N LEU A 189 -0.73 10.70 4.89
CA LEU A 189 -0.79 11.58 3.71
C LEU A 189 -0.99 10.77 2.43
N GLN A 190 -0.18 9.74 2.26
CA GLN A 190 -0.24 8.88 1.08
C GLN A 190 -1.55 8.09 1.00
N MET A 191 -2.07 7.61 2.14
CA MET A 191 -3.37 6.95 2.21
C MET A 191 -4.50 7.92 1.85
N GLY A 192 -4.46 9.15 2.38
CA GLY A 192 -5.48 10.16 2.11
C GLY A 192 -5.60 10.49 0.62
N GLU A 193 -4.49 10.83 -0.01
CA GLU A 193 -4.44 11.13 -1.44
C GLU A 193 -4.70 9.89 -2.29
N GLY A 194 -4.11 8.75 -1.90
CA GLY A 194 -4.25 7.50 -2.64
C GLY A 194 -5.69 7.00 -2.71
N ILE A 195 -6.45 7.06 -1.61
CA ILE A 195 -7.87 6.68 -1.60
C ILE A 195 -8.68 7.58 -2.55
N GLN A 196 -8.43 8.89 -2.56
CA GLN A 196 -9.13 9.79 -3.48
C GLN A 196 -8.81 9.45 -4.93
N LEU A 197 -7.54 9.21 -5.23
CA LEU A 197 -7.07 8.85 -6.56
C LEU A 197 -7.65 7.49 -7.01
N GLU A 198 -7.67 6.50 -6.13
CA GLU A 198 -8.25 5.18 -6.39
C GLU A 198 -9.74 5.25 -6.69
N ILE A 199 -10.51 6.04 -5.91
CA ILE A 199 -11.93 6.27 -6.17
C ILE A 199 -12.17 6.94 -7.54
N GLN A 200 -11.29 7.86 -7.96
CA GLN A 200 -11.38 8.45 -9.29
C GLN A 200 -11.18 7.40 -10.39
N VAL A 201 -10.21 6.50 -10.22
CA VAL A 201 -9.97 5.39 -11.16
C VAL A 201 -11.17 4.44 -11.21
N LEU A 202 -11.75 4.08 -10.04
CA LEU A 202 -12.93 3.22 -9.99
C LEU A 202 -14.14 3.84 -10.73
N LYS A 203 -14.41 5.13 -10.51
CA LYS A 203 -15.49 5.86 -11.20
C LYS A 203 -15.27 5.97 -12.70
N GLU A 204 -14.03 6.17 -13.13
CA GLU A 204 -13.72 6.25 -14.57
C GLU A 204 -13.87 4.87 -15.22
N TYR A 205 -13.44 3.81 -14.53
CA TYR A 205 -13.65 2.44 -14.99
C TYR A 205 -15.14 2.09 -15.08
N GLU A 206 -15.95 2.42 -14.08
CA GLU A 206 -17.41 2.23 -14.09
C GLU A 206 -18.07 2.91 -15.30
N LYS A 207 -17.61 4.10 -15.67
CA LYS A 207 -18.13 4.89 -16.77
C LYS A 207 -17.69 4.39 -18.15
N THR A 208 -16.44 3.93 -18.28
CA THR A 208 -15.82 3.63 -19.58
C THR A 208 -15.65 2.14 -19.87
N GLY A 209 -15.65 1.30 -18.84
CA GLY A 209 -15.28 -0.12 -18.93
C GLY A 209 -13.80 -0.38 -19.23
N HIS A 210 -12.96 0.67 -19.23
CA HIS A 210 -11.56 0.58 -19.63
C HIS A 210 -10.63 1.23 -18.62
N ILE A 211 -9.46 0.62 -18.43
CA ILE A 211 -8.35 1.19 -17.65
C ILE A 211 -7.26 1.62 -18.64
N GLN A 212 -6.97 2.91 -18.62
CA GLN A 212 -5.83 3.45 -19.37
C GLN A 212 -4.57 3.36 -18.49
N THR A 213 -3.49 2.86 -19.07
CA THR A 213 -2.18 2.83 -18.45
C THR A 213 -1.17 3.63 -19.25
N HIS A 214 -0.11 4.07 -18.61
CA HIS A 214 0.97 4.79 -19.27
C HIS A 214 2.34 4.31 -18.81
N ALA A 215 3.32 4.41 -19.68
CA ALA A 215 4.70 4.09 -19.36
C ALA A 215 5.32 5.22 -18.53
N VAL A 216 6.03 4.85 -17.46
CA VAL A 216 6.80 5.78 -16.63
C VAL A 216 8.29 5.52 -16.84
N ASN A 217 8.99 6.51 -17.41
CA ASN A 217 10.41 6.40 -17.70
C ASN A 217 11.26 6.86 -16.49
N LEU A 218 11.24 6.06 -15.42
CA LEU A 218 12.05 6.26 -14.23
C LEU A 218 12.86 4.99 -13.91
N PRO A 219 14.02 5.12 -13.26
CA PRO A 219 14.79 3.96 -12.79
C PRO A 219 13.96 3.09 -11.84
N SER A 220 14.04 1.77 -11.99
CA SER A 220 13.31 0.85 -11.13
C SER A 220 14.12 0.46 -9.91
N LYS A 221 13.59 0.71 -8.70
CA LYS A 221 14.26 0.35 -7.45
C LYS A 221 13.31 -0.21 -6.41
N LEU A 222 13.69 -1.37 -5.86
CA LEU A 222 12.95 -2.04 -4.79
C LEU A 222 13.52 -1.67 -3.42
N TRP A 223 12.67 -1.12 -2.56
CA TRP A 223 13.03 -0.68 -1.23
C TRP A 223 12.49 -1.62 -0.16
N SER A 224 13.22 -1.79 0.91
CA SER A 224 12.82 -2.56 2.10
C SER A 224 12.66 -1.64 3.31
N HIS A 225 12.22 -2.19 4.45
CA HIS A 225 12.21 -1.41 5.69
C HIS A 225 13.62 -0.84 5.98
N PRO A 226 13.73 0.39 6.47
CA PRO A 226 15.03 0.94 6.85
C PRO A 226 15.59 0.19 8.07
N ALA A 227 16.90 0.01 8.09
CA ALA A 227 17.63 -0.34 9.31
C ALA A 227 17.81 0.91 10.17
N ILE A 228 18.01 0.74 11.49
CA ILE A 228 18.13 1.87 12.42
C ILE A 228 19.24 2.85 12.01
N TRP A 229 20.35 2.37 11.52
CA TRP A 229 21.46 3.23 11.06
C TRP A 229 21.16 3.95 9.75
N GLU A 230 20.37 3.34 8.83
CA GLU A 230 19.90 4.01 7.62
C GLU A 230 18.97 5.17 7.98
N TYR A 231 18.06 4.95 8.96
CA TYR A 231 17.20 6.01 9.46
C TYR A 231 18.00 7.15 10.11
N LEU A 232 18.94 6.84 11.01
CA LEU A 232 19.73 7.85 11.69
C LEU A 232 20.57 8.68 10.71
N LYS A 233 21.16 8.04 9.69
CA LYS A 233 21.92 8.73 8.64
C LYS A 233 21.05 9.71 7.85
N ASN A 234 19.82 9.33 7.55
CA ASN A 234 18.91 10.11 6.69
C ASN A 234 17.95 11.01 7.48
N LYS A 235 18.04 11.04 8.82
CA LYS A 235 17.11 11.74 9.70
C LYS A 235 16.89 13.21 9.33
N LYS A 236 17.94 13.91 8.90
CA LYS A 236 17.86 15.33 8.52
C LYS A 236 16.98 15.61 7.29
N TYR A 237 16.69 14.60 6.48
CA TYR A 237 15.85 14.74 5.29
C TYR A 237 14.43 14.17 5.47
N SER A 238 14.23 13.32 6.49
CA SER A 238 13.01 12.54 6.69
C SER A 238 12.30 12.84 8.02
N SER A 239 12.68 13.93 8.69
CA SER A 239 12.06 14.44 9.92
C SER A 239 11.78 15.93 9.82
#